data_63f667e056d6a67a71b41d186a0990bd
#
_entry.id   63f667e056d6a67a71b41d186a0990bd
#
_cell.length_a   1.000
_cell.length_b   1.000
_cell.length_c   1.000
_cell.angle_alpha   90.00
_cell.angle_beta   90.00
_cell.angle_gamma   90.00
#
_symmetry.space_group_name_H-M   'P 1'
#
loop_
_entity.id
_entity.type
_entity.pdbx_description
1 polymer ?
#
loop_
_entity_poly.entity_id
_entity_poly.type
_entity_poly.pdbx_seq_one_letter_code
_entity_poly.pdbx_strand_id
1 'polypeptide(L)'
;MKSSEAFVSACRDAIGADYVLTDAHDTEPFLTDWRRRYKGSACAVLRPANTAEVAALVKLANLHGVALVPQGGNTGLAGGATPDASGGQAVLSLARVNRVRALDPHNNTITVEAGVILADVQARARDAGRLFALSLAAEGSCTIGGNLATNAGGTAVLRYGNARELCLGLEVVTPQGEIWDGLRGLRKDNTGYDLRDLFIGAEGTLGIITAAVMKLHPQPAAQVTALAALESPHAALDFLALAQRAAGPLLTGFELMSDFCMQLVGKHYPQLRYPFDRTHPQTVLLELSDNESEAHARALFEKLMEEAFEAGIVVDAVVAENLAQSRAFWDLREHIPLAQADEGLNIKHDIAVPISSIARFIDETDAAIQQAAPGARMVTFGHLGDGNLHYNVQTPAGGDPKAFLAEYQAPINRIVYDNVHCHHGTISAEHGIGQLKIDDAQRYKSPVEIGLMRTLKAALDPRGLMNPGKVLR
;
A
#
# COMPACT_ATOMS: atom_id res chain seq x y z
N MET A 1 -25.89 -23.80 -10.93
CA MET A 1 -25.12 -24.78 -11.72
C MET A 1 -25.25 -24.54 -13.23
N LYS A 2 -26.44 -24.68 -13.89
CA LYS A 2 -26.54 -24.45 -15.34
C LYS A 2 -26.08 -23.07 -15.86
N SER A 3 -26.23 -21.99 -15.08
CA SER A 3 -25.80 -20.67 -15.49
C SER A 3 -24.26 -20.50 -15.45
N SER A 4 -23.59 -21.10 -14.46
CA SER A 4 -22.12 -21.04 -14.34
C SER A 4 -21.43 -21.88 -15.44
N GLU A 5 -21.96 -23.01 -15.82
CA GLU A 5 -21.41 -23.85 -16.90
C GLU A 5 -21.51 -23.14 -18.26
N ALA A 6 -22.67 -22.52 -18.54
CA ALA A 6 -22.85 -21.74 -19.77
C ALA A 6 -21.91 -20.50 -19.81
N PHE A 7 -21.72 -19.83 -18.68
CA PHE A 7 -20.77 -18.74 -18.55
C PHE A 7 -19.34 -19.20 -18.84
N VAL A 8 -18.90 -20.29 -18.20
CA VAL A 8 -17.56 -20.86 -18.39
C VAL A 8 -17.32 -21.26 -19.84
N SER A 9 -18.32 -21.88 -20.50
CA SER A 9 -18.23 -22.21 -21.93
C SER A 9 -18.05 -20.95 -22.79
N ALA A 10 -18.90 -19.95 -22.59
CA ALA A 10 -18.80 -18.68 -23.33
C ALA A 10 -17.46 -17.95 -23.10
N CYS A 11 -16.91 -18.02 -21.89
CA CYS A 11 -15.57 -17.46 -21.60
C CYS A 11 -14.47 -18.23 -22.36
N ARG A 12 -14.57 -19.57 -22.46
CA ARG A 12 -13.61 -20.38 -23.25
C ARG A 12 -13.65 -20.03 -24.74
N ASP A 13 -14.84 -19.78 -25.26
CA ASP A 13 -14.99 -19.35 -26.65
C ASP A 13 -14.41 -17.96 -26.89
N ALA A 14 -14.49 -17.07 -25.87
CA ALA A 14 -14.03 -15.68 -25.98
C ALA A 14 -12.51 -15.51 -25.86
N ILE A 15 -11.84 -16.25 -24.94
CA ILE A 15 -10.42 -16.04 -24.64
C ILE A 15 -9.54 -17.29 -24.79
N GLY A 16 -10.13 -18.41 -25.20
CA GLY A 16 -9.46 -19.72 -25.31
C GLY A 16 -9.56 -20.56 -24.04
N ALA A 17 -9.71 -21.88 -24.22
CA ALA A 17 -9.93 -22.82 -23.12
C ALA A 17 -8.82 -22.86 -22.10
N ASP A 18 -7.55 -22.72 -22.52
CA ASP A 18 -6.36 -22.76 -21.66
C ASP A 18 -6.28 -21.58 -20.69
N TYR A 19 -7.05 -20.53 -20.94
CA TYR A 19 -7.07 -19.32 -20.13
C TYR A 19 -8.30 -19.18 -19.22
N VAL A 20 -9.13 -20.24 -19.18
CA VAL A 20 -10.30 -20.34 -18.29
C VAL A 20 -10.09 -21.56 -17.38
N LEU A 21 -9.46 -21.31 -16.23
CA LEU A 21 -9.10 -22.36 -15.29
C LEU A 21 -10.32 -22.75 -14.45
N THR A 22 -10.59 -24.05 -14.36
CA THR A 22 -11.69 -24.61 -13.56
C THR A 22 -11.24 -25.78 -12.69
N ASP A 23 -10.04 -26.31 -12.94
CA ASP A 23 -9.45 -27.35 -12.11
C ASP A 23 -9.06 -26.81 -10.75
N ALA A 24 -9.28 -27.58 -9.68
CA ALA A 24 -9.04 -27.15 -8.31
C ALA A 24 -7.55 -26.84 -8.04
N HIS A 25 -6.63 -27.60 -8.66
CA HIS A 25 -5.20 -27.39 -8.51
C HIS A 25 -4.76 -26.08 -9.16
N ASP A 26 -5.26 -25.78 -10.35
CA ASP A 26 -4.90 -24.59 -11.13
C ASP A 26 -5.52 -23.31 -10.55
N THR A 27 -6.67 -23.40 -9.92
CA THR A 27 -7.39 -22.26 -9.34
C THR A 27 -6.92 -21.90 -7.93
N GLU A 28 -6.38 -22.87 -7.17
CA GLU A 28 -6.02 -22.70 -5.76
C GLU A 28 -5.16 -21.46 -5.44
N PRO A 29 -4.12 -21.09 -6.23
CA PRO A 29 -3.29 -19.91 -5.96
C PRO A 29 -4.06 -18.57 -6.03
N PHE A 30 -5.21 -18.55 -6.71
CA PHE A 30 -6.03 -17.34 -6.89
C PHE A 30 -7.13 -17.20 -5.83
N LEU A 31 -7.36 -18.24 -5.01
CA LEU A 31 -8.49 -18.30 -4.09
C LEU A 31 -8.15 -17.94 -2.64
N THR A 32 -6.88 -17.76 -2.34
CA THR A 32 -6.40 -17.48 -0.97
C THR A 32 -5.66 -16.15 -0.95
N ASP A 33 -5.96 -15.28 0.05
CA ASP A 33 -5.25 -14.03 0.23
C ASP A 33 -3.81 -14.24 0.75
N TRP A 34 -2.97 -13.21 0.59
CA TRP A 34 -1.57 -13.25 1.01
C TRP A 34 -1.37 -13.67 2.49
N ARG A 35 -2.24 -13.23 3.39
CA ARG A 35 -2.19 -13.55 4.82
C ARG A 35 -2.82 -14.89 5.18
N ARG A 36 -3.41 -15.61 4.21
CA ARG A 36 -4.18 -16.83 4.42
C ARG A 36 -5.34 -16.68 5.42
N ARG A 37 -5.88 -15.47 5.53
CA ARG A 37 -7.05 -15.17 6.36
C ARG A 37 -8.35 -15.52 5.65
N TYR A 38 -8.37 -15.31 4.35
CA TYR A 38 -9.53 -15.52 3.48
C TYR A 38 -9.20 -16.59 2.46
N LYS A 39 -10.02 -17.60 2.41
CA LYS A 39 -10.02 -18.61 1.35
C LYS A 39 -11.43 -18.69 0.79
N GLY A 40 -11.55 -18.38 -0.50
CA GLY A 40 -12.82 -18.41 -1.21
C GLY A 40 -12.94 -19.59 -2.14
N SER A 41 -13.99 -19.53 -2.97
CA SER A 41 -14.25 -20.47 -4.07
C SER A 41 -14.71 -19.68 -5.29
N ALA A 42 -14.36 -20.15 -6.49
CA ALA A 42 -14.77 -19.51 -7.73
C ALA A 42 -15.25 -20.54 -8.73
N CYS A 43 -16.19 -20.16 -9.61
CA CYS A 43 -16.63 -21.03 -10.72
C CYS A 43 -15.56 -21.15 -11.82
N ALA A 44 -14.68 -20.14 -11.94
CA ALA A 44 -13.52 -20.13 -12.83
C ALA A 44 -12.53 -19.04 -12.44
N VAL A 45 -11.27 -19.18 -12.89
CA VAL A 45 -10.28 -18.11 -12.97
C VAL A 45 -10.09 -17.76 -14.45
N LEU A 46 -10.39 -16.50 -14.79
CA LEU A 46 -10.33 -15.97 -16.14
C LEU A 46 -9.01 -15.19 -16.32
N ARG A 47 -8.26 -15.49 -17.37
CA ARG A 47 -6.93 -14.93 -17.62
C ARG A 47 -6.84 -14.23 -18.98
N PRO A 48 -7.52 -13.07 -19.19
CA PRO A 48 -7.46 -12.32 -20.44
C PRO A 48 -6.04 -11.83 -20.73
N ALA A 49 -5.72 -11.60 -22.03
CA ALA A 49 -4.43 -11.11 -22.48
C ALA A 49 -4.41 -9.62 -22.83
N ASN A 50 -5.58 -8.99 -22.92
CA ASN A 50 -5.71 -7.59 -23.34
C ASN A 50 -7.06 -7.00 -22.88
N THR A 51 -7.19 -5.67 -23.01
CA THR A 51 -8.39 -4.91 -22.60
C THR A 51 -9.66 -5.36 -23.32
N ALA A 52 -9.57 -5.74 -24.60
CA ALA A 52 -10.75 -6.19 -25.37
C ALA A 52 -11.31 -7.52 -24.83
N GLU A 53 -10.44 -8.43 -24.43
CA GLU A 53 -10.83 -9.69 -23.77
C GLU A 53 -11.42 -9.42 -22.38
N VAL A 54 -10.85 -8.49 -21.58
CA VAL A 54 -11.46 -8.05 -20.31
C VAL A 54 -12.88 -7.56 -20.54
N ALA A 55 -13.07 -6.68 -21.53
CA ALA A 55 -14.40 -6.12 -21.87
C ALA A 55 -15.39 -7.21 -22.30
N ALA A 56 -14.95 -8.19 -23.10
CA ALA A 56 -15.77 -9.33 -23.51
C ALA A 56 -16.20 -10.16 -22.30
N LEU A 57 -15.27 -10.46 -21.38
CA LEU A 57 -15.57 -11.21 -20.14
C LEU A 57 -16.54 -10.48 -19.23
N VAL A 58 -16.42 -9.16 -19.08
CA VAL A 58 -17.38 -8.35 -18.31
C VAL A 58 -18.77 -8.40 -18.94
N LYS A 59 -18.88 -8.32 -20.26
CA LYS A 59 -20.19 -8.48 -20.96
C LYS A 59 -20.81 -9.86 -20.74
N LEU A 60 -20.00 -10.92 -20.80
CA LEU A 60 -20.44 -12.29 -20.50
C LEU A 60 -20.86 -12.43 -19.03
N ALA A 61 -20.11 -11.85 -18.09
CA ALA A 61 -20.45 -11.83 -16.67
C ALA A 61 -21.80 -11.13 -16.44
N ASN A 62 -22.04 -10.01 -17.12
CA ASN A 62 -23.35 -9.35 -17.12
C ASN A 62 -24.45 -10.24 -17.71
N LEU A 63 -24.24 -10.86 -18.86
CA LEU A 63 -25.23 -11.71 -19.51
C LEU A 63 -25.66 -12.87 -18.61
N HIS A 64 -24.71 -13.51 -17.95
CA HIS A 64 -24.94 -14.68 -17.11
C HIS A 64 -25.20 -14.39 -15.63
N GLY A 65 -25.08 -13.14 -15.19
CA GLY A 65 -25.25 -12.74 -13.78
C GLY A 65 -24.15 -13.26 -12.86
N VAL A 66 -22.90 -13.42 -13.35
CA VAL A 66 -21.76 -13.87 -12.59
C VAL A 66 -20.94 -12.68 -12.11
N ALA A 67 -20.68 -12.61 -10.82
CA ALA A 67 -19.86 -11.54 -10.26
C ALA A 67 -18.36 -11.79 -10.53
N LEU A 68 -17.63 -10.71 -10.78
CA LEU A 68 -16.19 -10.73 -11.05
C LEU A 68 -15.40 -10.18 -9.87
N VAL A 69 -14.31 -10.88 -9.54
CA VAL A 69 -13.31 -10.45 -8.55
C VAL A 69 -12.01 -10.14 -9.30
N PRO A 70 -11.72 -8.87 -9.60
CA PRO A 70 -10.46 -8.49 -10.25
C PRO A 70 -9.26 -8.79 -9.36
N GLN A 71 -8.21 -9.37 -9.96
CA GLN A 71 -6.99 -9.73 -9.22
C GLN A 71 -5.75 -9.36 -10.04
N GLY A 72 -4.84 -8.60 -9.41
CA GLY A 72 -3.48 -8.34 -9.90
C GLY A 72 -2.48 -9.37 -9.36
N GLY A 73 -1.45 -8.92 -8.63
CA GLY A 73 -0.42 -9.78 -8.01
C GLY A 73 -0.86 -10.53 -6.75
N ASN A 74 -2.09 -10.37 -6.31
CA ASN A 74 -2.66 -10.98 -5.09
C ASN A 74 -1.83 -10.72 -3.81
N THR A 75 -1.20 -9.55 -3.72
CA THR A 75 -0.34 -9.12 -2.59
C THR A 75 -1.10 -8.32 -1.52
N GLY A 76 -2.39 -8.03 -1.73
CA GLY A 76 -3.21 -7.21 -0.85
C GLY A 76 -3.45 -7.86 0.52
N LEU A 77 -3.57 -7.03 1.56
CA LEU A 77 -3.63 -7.45 2.97
C LEU A 77 -5.05 -7.40 3.56
N ALA A 78 -6.03 -6.87 2.82
CA ALA A 78 -7.42 -6.70 3.26
C ALA A 78 -8.41 -7.68 2.61
N GLY A 79 -7.94 -8.68 1.86
CA GLY A 79 -8.78 -9.67 1.17
C GLY A 79 -9.58 -9.11 -0.01
N GLY A 80 -9.19 -7.96 -0.57
CA GLY A 80 -9.90 -7.27 -1.66
C GLY A 80 -9.94 -8.05 -2.98
N ALA A 81 -8.94 -8.89 -3.24
CA ALA A 81 -8.80 -9.69 -4.45
C ALA A 81 -9.22 -11.16 -4.30
N THR A 82 -9.83 -11.54 -3.16
CA THR A 82 -10.21 -12.93 -2.86
C THR A 82 -11.72 -13.10 -3.03
N PRO A 83 -12.21 -14.12 -3.77
CA PRO A 83 -13.64 -14.39 -3.91
C PRO A 83 -14.26 -14.83 -2.58
N ASP A 84 -15.59 -14.84 -2.51
CA ASP A 84 -16.30 -15.41 -1.37
C ASP A 84 -16.32 -16.96 -1.40
N ALA A 85 -16.93 -17.57 -0.40
CA ALA A 85 -17.00 -19.03 -0.29
C ALA A 85 -18.13 -19.68 -1.13
N SER A 86 -18.96 -18.88 -1.83
CA SER A 86 -20.16 -19.39 -2.54
C SER A 86 -19.83 -20.24 -3.77
N GLY A 87 -18.68 -20.02 -4.39
CA GLY A 87 -18.33 -20.60 -5.68
C GLY A 87 -19.10 -20.00 -6.88
N GLY A 88 -19.91 -18.97 -6.63
CA GLY A 88 -20.70 -18.29 -7.67
C GLY A 88 -19.98 -17.14 -8.38
N GLN A 89 -18.81 -16.73 -7.88
CA GLN A 89 -17.99 -15.67 -8.44
C GLN A 89 -16.93 -16.23 -9.40
N ALA A 90 -16.42 -15.41 -10.32
CA ALA A 90 -15.24 -15.71 -11.11
C ALA A 90 -14.10 -14.73 -10.76
N VAL A 91 -12.88 -15.26 -10.60
CA VAL A 91 -11.68 -14.42 -10.47
C VAL A 91 -11.25 -13.97 -11.86
N LEU A 92 -11.00 -12.67 -12.03
CA LEU A 92 -10.46 -12.10 -13.26
C LEU A 92 -9.01 -11.68 -13.01
N SER A 93 -8.07 -12.53 -13.39
CA SER A 93 -6.65 -12.29 -13.22
C SER A 93 -6.10 -11.45 -14.38
N LEU A 94 -5.53 -10.28 -14.04
CA LEU A 94 -4.92 -9.37 -15.01
C LEU A 94 -3.43 -9.66 -15.30
N ALA A 95 -2.89 -10.75 -14.76
CA ALA A 95 -1.46 -11.07 -14.88
C ALA A 95 -0.93 -11.17 -16.32
N ARG A 96 -1.79 -11.46 -17.31
CA ARG A 96 -1.43 -11.52 -18.74
C ARG A 96 -1.62 -10.19 -19.47
N VAL A 97 -2.28 -9.22 -18.87
CA VAL A 97 -2.42 -7.85 -19.39
C VAL A 97 -1.19 -7.05 -18.91
N ASN A 98 -0.01 -7.33 -19.46
CA ASN A 98 1.27 -6.98 -18.85
C ASN A 98 2.31 -6.36 -19.78
N ARG A 99 1.87 -5.66 -20.82
CA ARG A 99 2.79 -4.99 -21.76
C ARG A 99 3.12 -3.58 -21.30
N VAL A 100 4.36 -3.16 -21.51
CA VAL A 100 4.73 -1.74 -21.55
C VAL A 100 4.38 -1.22 -22.95
N ARG A 101 3.37 -0.34 -23.04
CA ARG A 101 2.85 0.17 -24.31
C ARG A 101 3.69 1.30 -24.90
N ALA A 102 4.20 2.20 -24.03
CA ALA A 102 5.03 3.33 -24.44
C ALA A 102 5.89 3.83 -23.27
N LEU A 103 7.04 4.42 -23.62
CA LEU A 103 7.87 5.20 -22.69
C LEU A 103 8.25 6.49 -23.41
N ASP A 104 7.94 7.63 -22.80
CA ASP A 104 8.22 8.96 -23.31
C ASP A 104 9.10 9.73 -22.31
N PRO A 105 10.44 9.72 -22.48
CA PRO A 105 11.34 10.43 -21.60
C PRO A 105 11.21 11.95 -21.64
N HIS A 106 10.72 12.53 -22.75
CA HIS A 106 10.53 13.98 -22.86
C HIS A 106 9.30 14.43 -22.07
N ASN A 107 8.22 13.64 -22.11
CA ASN A 107 7.04 13.91 -21.29
C ASN A 107 7.19 13.36 -19.86
N ASN A 108 8.26 12.65 -19.53
CA ASN A 108 8.45 11.93 -18.28
C ASN A 108 7.23 11.03 -17.93
N THR A 109 6.89 10.14 -18.86
CA THR A 109 5.77 9.20 -18.70
C THR A 109 6.10 7.81 -19.20
N ILE A 110 5.46 6.82 -18.60
CA ILE A 110 5.42 5.45 -19.08
C ILE A 110 3.96 4.98 -19.11
N THR A 111 3.55 4.37 -20.23
CA THR A 111 2.22 3.77 -20.38
C THR A 111 2.35 2.25 -20.24
N VAL A 112 1.70 1.70 -19.23
CA VAL A 112 1.79 0.29 -18.86
C VAL A 112 0.42 -0.34 -18.69
N GLU A 113 0.31 -1.60 -19.02
CA GLU A 113 -0.88 -2.42 -18.72
C GLU A 113 -0.93 -2.81 -17.24
N ALA A 114 -2.14 -3.11 -16.75
CA ALA A 114 -2.42 -3.28 -15.33
C ALA A 114 -1.67 -4.45 -14.66
N GLY A 115 -1.32 -5.48 -15.41
CA GLY A 115 -0.60 -6.65 -14.93
C GLY A 115 0.93 -6.51 -14.95
N VAL A 116 1.48 -5.37 -15.37
CA VAL A 116 2.94 -5.13 -15.30
C VAL A 116 3.36 -5.06 -13.83
N ILE A 117 4.41 -5.81 -13.49
CA ILE A 117 4.99 -5.84 -12.14
C ILE A 117 5.69 -4.51 -11.86
N LEU A 118 5.57 -4.02 -10.63
CA LEU A 118 6.16 -2.74 -10.21
C LEU A 118 7.68 -2.69 -10.47
N ALA A 119 8.41 -3.72 -10.08
CA ALA A 119 9.85 -3.81 -10.30
C ALA A 119 10.25 -3.72 -11.80
N ASP A 120 9.41 -4.25 -12.70
CA ASP A 120 9.65 -4.14 -14.15
C ASP A 120 9.49 -2.71 -14.65
N VAL A 121 8.51 -1.96 -14.11
CA VAL A 121 8.32 -0.54 -14.44
C VAL A 121 9.51 0.28 -13.94
N GLN A 122 9.97 0.03 -12.72
CA GLN A 122 11.16 0.69 -12.16
C GLN A 122 12.41 0.40 -12.99
N ALA A 123 12.62 -0.85 -13.41
CA ALA A 123 13.73 -1.24 -14.27
C ALA A 123 13.69 -0.52 -15.62
N ARG A 124 12.51 -0.50 -16.29
CA ARG A 124 12.33 0.20 -17.58
C ARG A 124 12.54 1.70 -17.46
N ALA A 125 12.08 2.32 -16.38
CA ALA A 125 12.32 3.73 -16.12
C ALA A 125 13.82 4.02 -15.97
N ARG A 126 14.52 3.22 -15.16
CA ARG A 126 15.97 3.33 -14.91
C ARG A 126 16.79 3.19 -16.20
N ASP A 127 16.46 2.21 -17.04
CA ASP A 127 17.11 2.00 -18.35
C ASP A 127 16.97 3.22 -19.27
N ALA A 128 15.92 4.03 -19.07
CA ALA A 128 15.68 5.27 -19.78
C ALA A 128 16.23 6.53 -19.07
N GLY A 129 17.02 6.36 -17.99
CA GLY A 129 17.55 7.47 -17.19
C GLY A 129 16.46 8.20 -16.39
N ARG A 130 15.42 7.49 -15.99
CA ARG A 130 14.27 8.00 -15.23
C ARG A 130 14.05 7.18 -13.97
N LEU A 131 13.34 7.77 -13.02
CA LEU A 131 12.86 7.15 -11.80
C LEU A 131 11.35 6.96 -11.89
N PHE A 132 10.87 5.75 -11.63
CA PHE A 132 9.49 5.51 -11.20
C PHE A 132 9.50 5.38 -9.69
N ALA A 133 8.90 6.35 -9.01
CA ALA A 133 9.15 6.61 -7.59
C ALA A 133 8.29 5.78 -6.61
N LEU A 134 7.28 5.02 -7.10
CA LEU A 134 6.53 4.13 -6.23
C LEU A 134 7.45 3.01 -5.74
N SER A 135 7.57 2.84 -4.42
CA SER A 135 8.41 1.81 -3.79
C SER A 135 7.70 1.24 -2.56
N LEU A 136 7.49 -0.06 -2.54
CA LEU A 136 6.82 -0.78 -1.46
C LEU A 136 7.32 -2.22 -1.35
N ALA A 137 7.10 -2.87 -0.21
CA ALA A 137 7.68 -4.18 0.10
C ALA A 137 7.37 -5.30 -0.92
N ALA A 138 6.30 -5.19 -1.70
CA ALA A 138 5.87 -6.21 -2.66
C ALA A 138 6.30 -5.92 -4.11
N GLU A 139 7.32 -5.10 -4.36
CA GLU A 139 7.73 -4.64 -5.70
C GLU A 139 7.88 -5.76 -6.74
N GLY A 140 8.42 -6.90 -6.34
CA GLY A 140 8.67 -8.04 -7.22
C GLY A 140 7.43 -8.85 -7.60
N SER A 141 6.25 -8.53 -7.05
CA SER A 141 5.02 -9.33 -7.26
C SER A 141 3.75 -8.50 -7.38
N CYS A 142 3.68 -7.30 -6.82
CA CYS A 142 2.55 -6.41 -7.02
C CYS A 142 2.52 -5.86 -8.45
N THR A 143 1.33 -5.52 -8.92
CA THR A 143 1.10 -5.01 -10.27
C THR A 143 0.56 -3.60 -10.26
N ILE A 144 0.81 -2.85 -11.33
CA ILE A 144 0.40 -1.44 -11.44
C ILE A 144 -1.12 -1.28 -11.28
N GLY A 145 -1.92 -2.16 -11.89
CA GLY A 145 -3.38 -2.12 -11.71
C GLY A 145 -3.82 -2.38 -10.28
N GLY A 146 -3.14 -3.29 -9.57
CA GLY A 146 -3.36 -3.53 -8.14
C GLY A 146 -2.98 -2.33 -7.28
N ASN A 147 -1.80 -1.73 -7.53
CA ASN A 147 -1.33 -0.55 -6.80
C ASN A 147 -2.27 0.65 -6.99
N LEU A 148 -2.80 0.85 -8.21
CA LEU A 148 -3.79 1.89 -8.48
C LEU A 148 -5.15 1.56 -7.84
N ALA A 149 -5.61 0.32 -7.92
CA ALA A 149 -6.89 -0.09 -7.34
C ALA A 149 -6.95 0.12 -5.82
N THR A 150 -5.83 0.03 -5.12
CA THR A 150 -5.73 0.30 -3.68
C THR A 150 -5.15 1.68 -3.34
N ASN A 151 -4.77 2.46 -4.36
CA ASN A 151 -4.03 3.71 -4.17
C ASN A 151 -2.79 3.51 -3.28
N ALA A 152 -1.94 2.54 -3.64
CA ALA A 152 -0.80 2.15 -2.84
C ALA A 152 0.16 3.33 -2.56
N GLY A 153 0.64 3.36 -1.33
CA GLY A 153 1.69 4.29 -0.87
C GLY A 153 3.09 3.65 -0.92
N GLY A 154 3.89 3.92 0.11
CA GLY A 154 5.24 3.39 0.25
C GLY A 154 6.23 4.42 0.77
N THR A 155 7.52 4.12 0.69
CA THR A 155 8.58 4.88 1.38
C THR A 155 8.85 6.28 0.80
N ALA A 156 8.52 6.54 -0.46
CA ALA A 156 8.84 7.79 -1.16
C ALA A 156 7.62 8.74 -1.33
N VAL A 157 6.50 8.46 -0.66
CA VAL A 157 5.26 9.25 -0.74
C VAL A 157 5.48 10.70 -0.34
N LEU A 158 6.32 10.94 0.68
CA LEU A 158 6.65 12.29 1.15
C LEU A 158 7.06 13.25 0.01
N ARG A 159 7.81 12.76 -0.98
CA ARG A 159 8.28 13.57 -2.11
C ARG A 159 7.45 13.41 -3.36
N TYR A 160 7.04 12.20 -3.68
CA TYR A 160 6.50 11.87 -5.01
C TYR A 160 5.01 11.57 -5.02
N GLY A 161 4.42 11.43 -3.82
CA GLY A 161 3.03 11.04 -3.68
C GLY A 161 2.80 9.53 -3.84
N ASN A 162 1.55 9.14 -3.61
CA ASN A 162 1.10 7.75 -3.76
C ASN A 162 0.76 7.40 -5.22
N ALA A 163 0.23 6.20 -5.48
CA ALA A 163 -0.10 5.73 -6.83
C ALA A 163 -1.05 6.68 -7.58
N ARG A 164 -2.01 7.33 -6.90
CA ARG A 164 -2.93 8.33 -7.46
C ARG A 164 -2.18 9.52 -8.03
N GLU A 165 -1.28 10.09 -7.26
CA GLU A 165 -0.51 11.27 -7.65
C GLU A 165 0.49 10.96 -8.76
N LEU A 166 0.96 9.71 -8.83
CA LEU A 166 1.84 9.23 -9.90
C LEU A 166 1.08 8.88 -11.18
N CYS A 167 -0.25 8.83 -11.19
CA CYS A 167 -1.05 8.49 -12.36
C CYS A 167 -1.54 9.74 -13.10
N LEU A 168 -1.37 9.77 -14.43
CA LEU A 168 -1.86 10.85 -15.31
C LEU A 168 -3.09 10.44 -16.10
N GLY A 169 -3.25 9.16 -16.43
CA GLY A 169 -4.38 8.69 -17.22
C GLY A 169 -4.63 7.21 -17.01
N LEU A 170 -5.86 6.78 -17.21
CA LEU A 170 -6.29 5.39 -17.06
C LEU A 170 -7.02 4.89 -18.31
N GLU A 171 -6.90 3.60 -18.56
CA GLU A 171 -7.83 2.82 -19.34
C GLU A 171 -8.60 1.89 -18.39
N VAL A 172 -9.92 1.91 -18.49
CA VAL A 172 -10.81 1.16 -17.59
C VAL A 172 -11.88 0.45 -18.39
N VAL A 173 -12.14 -0.80 -18.04
CA VAL A 173 -13.35 -1.50 -18.46
C VAL A 173 -14.44 -1.23 -17.43
N THR A 174 -15.53 -0.59 -17.87
CA THR A 174 -16.68 -0.26 -17.01
C THR A 174 -17.45 -1.53 -16.62
N PRO A 175 -18.32 -1.46 -15.58
CA PRO A 175 -19.19 -2.58 -15.22
C PRO A 175 -20.10 -3.08 -16.35
N GLN A 176 -20.36 -2.27 -17.39
CA GLN A 176 -21.13 -2.64 -18.59
C GLN A 176 -20.27 -3.33 -19.66
N GLY A 177 -18.93 -3.39 -19.45
CA GLY A 177 -17.99 -3.95 -20.43
C GLY A 177 -17.67 -2.98 -21.56
N GLU A 178 -17.81 -1.68 -21.33
CA GLU A 178 -17.34 -0.62 -22.23
C GLU A 178 -15.91 -0.24 -21.86
N ILE A 179 -15.12 0.15 -22.86
CA ILE A 179 -13.73 0.59 -22.65
C ILE A 179 -13.71 2.10 -22.61
N TRP A 180 -13.34 2.67 -21.47
CA TRP A 180 -12.99 4.08 -21.35
C TRP A 180 -11.48 4.22 -21.54
N ASP A 181 -11.07 4.82 -22.65
CA ASP A 181 -9.69 5.20 -22.93
C ASP A 181 -9.44 6.65 -22.48
N GLY A 182 -8.88 6.80 -21.31
CA GLY A 182 -8.40 8.04 -20.73
C GLY A 182 -6.87 8.09 -20.62
N LEU A 183 -6.13 7.36 -21.49
CA LEU A 183 -4.67 7.30 -21.48
C LEU A 183 -4.02 8.59 -22.02
N ARG A 184 -4.32 9.72 -21.35
CA ARG A 184 -3.74 11.02 -21.68
C ARG A 184 -2.61 11.35 -20.69
N GLY A 185 -1.39 11.55 -21.20
CA GLY A 185 -0.22 11.92 -20.38
C GLY A 185 -0.15 13.42 -20.08
N LEU A 186 -1.30 14.04 -19.79
CA LEU A 186 -1.39 15.48 -19.58
C LEU A 186 -1.19 15.83 -18.09
N ARG A 187 -0.45 16.93 -17.83
CA ARG A 187 -0.27 17.49 -16.48
C ARG A 187 -1.47 18.34 -16.06
N LYS A 188 -2.22 18.88 -17.03
CA LYS A 188 -3.40 19.71 -16.82
C LYS A 188 -4.50 19.22 -17.76
N ASP A 189 -5.64 18.82 -17.21
CA ASP A 189 -6.85 18.47 -17.96
C ASP A 189 -8.07 18.85 -17.10
N ASN A 190 -8.71 19.97 -17.45
CA ASN A 190 -9.92 20.46 -16.78
C ASN A 190 -11.16 20.26 -17.69
N THR A 191 -11.16 19.24 -18.53
CA THR A 191 -12.24 18.97 -19.48
C THR A 191 -13.37 18.13 -18.85
N GLY A 192 -13.88 18.55 -17.71
CA GLY A 192 -14.96 17.87 -16.98
C GLY A 192 -14.50 17.28 -15.63
N TYR A 193 -15.24 16.29 -15.14
CA TYR A 193 -14.89 15.60 -13.90
C TYR A 193 -13.62 14.76 -14.05
N ASP A 194 -12.82 14.65 -12.99
CA ASP A 194 -11.70 13.70 -12.95
C ASP A 194 -12.21 12.27 -12.75
N LEU A 195 -12.50 11.61 -13.87
CA LEU A 195 -13.00 10.23 -13.84
C LEU A 195 -11.95 9.24 -13.37
N ARG A 196 -10.66 9.54 -13.60
CA ARG A 196 -9.54 8.71 -13.18
C ARG A 196 -9.59 8.44 -11.67
N ASP A 197 -9.83 9.48 -10.89
CA ASP A 197 -9.84 9.39 -9.43
C ASP A 197 -11.06 8.66 -8.84
N LEU A 198 -12.08 8.36 -9.67
CA LEU A 198 -13.16 7.45 -9.27
C LEU A 198 -12.72 5.99 -9.21
N PHE A 199 -11.77 5.58 -10.04
CA PHE A 199 -11.32 4.18 -10.14
C PHE A 199 -10.09 3.89 -9.29
N ILE A 200 -9.23 4.89 -9.04
CA ILE A 200 -8.07 4.77 -8.17
C ILE A 200 -8.54 4.68 -6.71
N GLY A 201 -8.14 3.60 -6.01
CA GLY A 201 -8.59 3.34 -4.65
C GLY A 201 -9.99 2.72 -4.55
N ALA A 202 -10.63 2.38 -5.69
CA ALA A 202 -11.95 1.75 -5.71
C ALA A 202 -11.91 0.22 -5.54
N GLU A 203 -10.74 -0.38 -5.44
CA GLU A 203 -10.52 -1.82 -5.22
C GLU A 203 -11.29 -2.71 -6.22
N GLY A 204 -11.41 -2.25 -7.48
CA GLY A 204 -12.12 -2.97 -8.54
C GLY A 204 -13.65 -3.01 -8.39
N THR A 205 -14.23 -2.25 -7.46
CA THR A 205 -15.68 -2.24 -7.22
C THR A 205 -16.46 -1.35 -8.19
N LEU A 206 -15.80 -0.38 -8.84
CA LEU A 206 -16.41 0.56 -9.78
C LEU A 206 -16.06 0.29 -11.24
N GLY A 207 -15.08 -0.57 -11.52
CA GLY A 207 -14.58 -0.92 -12.84
C GLY A 207 -13.22 -1.60 -12.74
N ILE A 208 -12.67 -2.03 -13.87
CA ILE A 208 -11.41 -2.78 -13.95
C ILE A 208 -10.37 -1.94 -14.68
N ILE A 209 -9.33 -1.51 -13.97
CA ILE A 209 -8.18 -0.82 -14.57
C ILE A 209 -7.42 -1.81 -15.44
N THR A 210 -7.20 -1.46 -16.72
CA THR A 210 -6.48 -2.31 -17.69
C THR A 210 -5.16 -1.71 -18.16
N ALA A 211 -5.01 -0.38 -18.11
CA ALA A 211 -3.74 0.30 -18.35
C ALA A 211 -3.70 1.67 -17.67
N ALA A 212 -2.50 2.21 -17.53
CA ALA A 212 -2.27 3.53 -16.95
C ALA A 212 -1.10 4.26 -17.61
N VAL A 213 -1.17 5.59 -17.60
CA VAL A 213 -0.03 6.48 -17.88
C VAL A 213 0.52 6.93 -16.53
N MET A 214 1.74 6.51 -16.22
CA MET A 214 2.41 6.81 -14.95
C MET A 214 3.47 7.90 -15.14
N LYS A 215 3.60 8.78 -14.13
CA LYS A 215 4.64 9.81 -14.08
C LYS A 215 6.00 9.19 -13.83
N LEU A 216 6.99 9.67 -14.54
CA LEU A 216 8.39 9.44 -14.26
C LEU A 216 9.04 10.73 -13.74
N HIS A 217 10.14 10.58 -13.05
CA HIS A 217 10.97 11.66 -12.55
C HIS A 217 12.40 11.53 -13.12
N PRO A 218 13.19 12.60 -13.14
CA PRO A 218 14.62 12.47 -13.38
C PRO A 218 15.25 11.53 -12.34
N GLN A 219 16.19 10.69 -12.79
CA GLN A 219 16.98 9.89 -11.87
C GLN A 219 17.80 10.83 -10.98
N PRO A 220 17.74 10.72 -9.64
CA PRO A 220 18.58 11.53 -8.76
C PRO A 220 20.06 11.20 -9.00
N ALA A 221 20.92 12.22 -8.93
CA ALA A 221 22.37 12.07 -9.05
C ALA A 221 22.97 11.39 -7.81
N ALA A 222 22.35 11.59 -6.66
CA ALA A 222 22.77 10.99 -5.39
C ALA A 222 21.58 10.70 -4.48
N GLN A 223 21.76 9.66 -3.64
CA GLN A 223 20.90 9.36 -2.50
C GLN A 223 21.80 9.19 -1.27
N VAL A 224 21.46 9.89 -0.19
CA VAL A 224 22.16 9.82 1.08
C VAL A 224 21.17 9.46 2.17
N THR A 225 21.46 8.41 2.91
CA THR A 225 20.60 7.86 3.98
C THR A 225 21.30 8.01 5.32
N ALA A 226 20.55 8.33 6.37
CA ALA A 226 21.06 8.36 7.74
C ALA A 226 20.07 7.70 8.70
N LEU A 227 20.60 7.26 9.85
CA LEU A 227 19.84 6.94 11.04
C LEU A 227 20.13 7.99 12.10
N ALA A 228 19.08 8.50 12.73
CA ALA A 228 19.14 9.43 13.85
C ALA A 228 18.43 8.83 15.06
N ALA A 229 19.03 8.96 16.23
CA ALA A 229 18.48 8.52 17.51
C ALA A 229 17.84 9.68 18.26
N LEU A 230 16.63 9.47 18.81
CA LEU A 230 15.83 10.50 19.46
C LEU A 230 15.19 9.96 20.75
N GLU A 231 14.87 10.87 21.67
CA GLU A 231 14.32 10.48 22.98
C GLU A 231 12.79 10.36 23.01
N SER A 232 12.07 10.84 21.98
CA SER A 232 10.59 10.78 21.95
C SER A 232 10.01 10.93 20.55
N PRO A 233 8.73 10.54 20.35
CA PRO A 233 8.01 10.86 19.12
C PRO A 233 7.85 12.37 18.87
N HIS A 234 7.82 13.20 19.91
CA HIS A 234 7.79 14.66 19.79
C HIS A 234 9.08 15.18 19.18
N ALA A 235 10.25 14.72 19.68
CA ALA A 235 11.54 15.05 19.07
C ALA A 235 11.62 14.63 17.59
N ALA A 236 10.97 13.51 17.21
CA ALA A 236 10.91 13.10 15.81
C ALA A 236 10.08 14.05 14.94
N LEU A 237 9.01 14.65 15.46
CA LEU A 237 8.25 15.70 14.75
C LEU A 237 9.08 17.00 14.61
N ASP A 238 9.79 17.41 15.66
CA ASP A 238 10.67 18.57 15.59
C ASP A 238 11.80 18.35 14.58
N PHE A 239 12.35 17.13 14.53
CA PHE A 239 13.37 16.74 13.55
C PHE A 239 12.81 16.73 12.13
N LEU A 240 11.60 16.22 11.90
CA LEU A 240 10.94 16.30 10.61
C LEU A 240 10.76 17.74 10.13
N ALA A 241 10.29 18.63 11.02
CA ALA A 241 10.11 20.04 10.68
C ALA A 241 11.45 20.72 10.31
N LEU A 242 12.52 20.37 11.03
CA LEU A 242 13.86 20.84 10.72
C LEU A 242 14.34 20.30 9.37
N ALA A 243 14.18 19.00 9.11
CA ALA A 243 14.57 18.36 7.86
C ALA A 243 13.82 18.94 6.65
N GLN A 244 12.52 19.16 6.78
CA GLN A 244 11.71 19.79 5.72
C GLN A 244 12.16 21.22 5.43
N ARG A 245 12.53 22.00 6.46
CA ARG A 245 13.05 23.37 6.29
C ARG A 245 14.42 23.36 5.61
N ALA A 246 15.31 22.46 6.01
CA ALA A 246 16.69 22.41 5.52
C ALA A 246 16.80 21.78 4.11
N ALA A 247 16.14 20.67 3.87
CA ALA A 247 16.27 19.89 2.65
C ALA A 247 15.11 20.09 1.65
N GLY A 248 13.95 20.55 2.11
CA GLY A 248 12.78 20.81 1.26
C GLY A 248 12.41 19.60 0.39
N PRO A 249 12.31 19.80 -0.95
CA PRO A 249 11.90 18.72 -1.85
C PRO A 249 12.95 17.62 -2.06
N LEU A 250 14.14 17.72 -1.46
CA LEU A 250 15.16 16.67 -1.51
C LEU A 250 14.91 15.58 -0.48
N LEU A 251 14.11 15.84 0.56
CA LEU A 251 13.72 14.84 1.55
C LEU A 251 12.77 13.83 0.93
N THR A 252 13.23 12.59 0.76
CA THR A 252 12.47 11.50 0.10
C THR A 252 11.87 10.51 1.06
N GLY A 253 12.55 10.20 2.16
CA GLY A 253 12.08 9.27 3.17
C GLY A 253 12.28 9.81 4.56
N PHE A 254 11.33 9.52 5.46
CA PHE A 254 11.42 9.87 6.88
C PHE A 254 10.60 8.86 7.69
N GLU A 255 11.30 7.83 8.19
CA GLU A 255 10.71 6.63 8.82
C GLU A 255 10.94 6.66 10.32
N LEU A 256 9.86 6.54 11.09
CA LEU A 256 9.92 6.38 12.55
C LEU A 256 9.99 4.90 12.92
N MET A 257 10.81 4.56 13.90
CA MET A 257 10.94 3.20 14.44
C MET A 257 11.12 3.28 15.96
N SER A 258 10.21 2.67 16.73
CA SER A 258 10.32 2.60 18.18
C SER A 258 11.44 1.63 18.63
N ASP A 259 11.92 1.79 19.85
CA ASP A 259 12.93 0.92 20.48
C ASP A 259 12.57 -0.57 20.34
N PHE A 260 11.33 -0.93 20.63
CA PHE A 260 10.92 -2.34 20.56
C PHE A 260 11.00 -2.90 19.14
N CYS A 261 10.86 -2.08 18.09
CA CYS A 261 11.10 -2.51 16.71
C CYS A 261 12.55 -2.95 16.52
N MET A 262 13.50 -2.17 17.02
CA MET A 262 14.95 -2.49 16.92
C MET A 262 15.33 -3.70 17.75
N GLN A 263 14.72 -3.87 18.93
CA GLN A 263 14.90 -5.08 19.75
C GLN A 263 14.40 -6.34 19.02
N LEU A 264 13.26 -6.28 18.34
CA LEU A 264 12.74 -7.41 17.55
C LEU A 264 13.64 -7.76 16.38
N VAL A 265 14.11 -6.75 15.62
CA VAL A 265 15.05 -6.98 14.51
C VAL A 265 16.34 -7.58 15.04
N GLY A 266 16.94 -7.04 16.08
CA GLY A 266 18.17 -7.58 16.69
C GLY A 266 18.01 -9.01 17.21
N LYS A 267 16.81 -9.36 17.73
CA LYS A 267 16.51 -10.72 18.24
C LYS A 267 16.39 -11.75 17.10
N HIS A 268 15.64 -11.44 16.03
CA HIS A 268 15.30 -12.41 14.99
C HIS A 268 16.23 -12.37 13.79
N TYR A 269 16.89 -11.22 13.55
CA TYR A 269 17.82 -10.97 12.44
C TYR A 269 19.17 -10.40 12.95
N PRO A 270 19.92 -11.14 13.78
CA PRO A 270 21.15 -10.65 14.43
C PRO A 270 22.28 -10.30 13.45
N GLN A 271 22.17 -10.72 12.19
CA GLN A 271 23.09 -10.28 11.12
C GLN A 271 22.88 -8.83 10.70
N LEU A 272 21.70 -8.23 10.96
CA LEU A 272 21.41 -6.84 10.71
C LEU A 272 21.85 -6.01 11.93
N ARG A 273 22.96 -5.30 11.76
CA ARG A 273 23.58 -4.57 12.88
C ARG A 273 22.92 -3.19 13.04
N TYR A 274 22.35 -2.95 14.20
CA TYR A 274 21.97 -1.60 14.63
C TYR A 274 23.24 -0.79 14.89
N PRO A 275 23.42 0.42 14.29
CA PRO A 275 24.73 1.07 14.26
C PRO A 275 25.06 1.85 15.53
N PHE A 276 24.16 1.96 16.50
CA PHE A 276 24.39 2.63 17.76
C PHE A 276 24.78 1.64 18.87
N ASP A 277 25.52 2.11 19.88
CA ASP A 277 26.00 1.26 20.99
C ASP A 277 24.86 0.77 21.91
N ARG A 278 23.74 1.45 21.90
CA ARG A 278 22.49 1.11 22.62
C ARG A 278 21.27 1.39 21.78
N THR A 279 20.15 0.79 22.12
CA THR A 279 18.85 1.19 21.55
C THR A 279 18.40 2.53 22.13
N HIS A 280 17.62 3.26 21.36
CA HIS A 280 17.08 4.56 21.73
C HIS A 280 15.55 4.49 21.68
N PRO A 281 14.82 5.31 22.45
CA PRO A 281 13.37 5.32 22.47
C PRO A 281 12.75 5.43 21.07
N GLN A 282 13.36 6.23 20.19
CA GLN A 282 12.99 6.36 18.80
C GLN A 282 14.24 6.39 17.91
N THR A 283 14.12 5.76 16.74
CA THR A 283 15.09 5.86 15.66
C THR A 283 14.37 6.37 14.43
N VAL A 284 14.96 7.35 13.75
CA VAL A 284 14.47 7.87 12.48
C VAL A 284 15.47 7.48 11.39
N LEU A 285 14.97 6.83 10.33
CA LEU A 285 15.69 6.71 9.06
C LEU A 285 15.23 7.83 8.16
N LEU A 286 16.17 8.62 7.65
CA LEU A 286 15.86 9.67 6.69
C LEU A 286 16.73 9.55 5.45
N GLU A 287 16.18 9.93 4.30
CA GLU A 287 16.84 9.86 3.00
C GLU A 287 16.68 11.17 2.24
N LEU A 288 17.77 11.67 1.69
CA LEU A 288 17.80 12.76 0.72
C LEU A 288 18.12 12.21 -0.66
N SER A 289 17.35 12.61 -1.66
CA SER A 289 17.62 12.35 -3.08
C SER A 289 17.93 13.66 -3.78
N ASP A 290 19.16 13.81 -4.25
CA ASP A 290 19.67 15.04 -4.84
C ASP A 290 19.86 14.89 -6.35
N ASN A 291 19.52 15.92 -7.12
CA ASN A 291 19.71 15.96 -8.55
C ASN A 291 21.02 16.65 -8.97
N GLU A 292 21.71 17.32 -8.02
CA GLU A 292 22.95 18.02 -8.28
C GLU A 292 24.17 17.11 -8.13
N SER A 293 24.43 16.65 -6.89
CA SER A 293 25.60 15.83 -6.58
C SER A 293 25.53 15.19 -5.18
N GLU A 294 26.34 14.17 -4.98
CA GLU A 294 26.53 13.58 -3.65
C GLU A 294 27.16 14.57 -2.65
N ALA A 295 28.11 15.39 -3.10
CA ALA A 295 28.72 16.39 -2.25
C ALA A 295 27.71 17.44 -1.73
N HIS A 296 26.78 17.86 -2.58
CA HIS A 296 25.71 18.76 -2.17
C HIS A 296 24.75 18.09 -1.17
N ALA A 297 24.32 16.87 -1.43
CA ALA A 297 23.47 16.10 -0.52
C ALA A 297 24.13 15.92 0.87
N ARG A 298 25.44 15.58 0.90
CA ARG A 298 26.19 15.41 2.14
C ARG A 298 26.31 16.71 2.93
N ALA A 299 26.63 17.81 2.26
CA ALA A 299 26.72 19.13 2.92
C ALA A 299 25.38 19.56 3.56
N LEU A 300 24.24 19.26 2.88
CA LEU A 300 22.92 19.49 3.46
C LEU A 300 22.68 18.60 4.68
N PHE A 301 23.09 17.33 4.62
CA PHE A 301 22.96 16.41 5.75
C PHE A 301 23.79 16.87 6.95
N GLU A 302 25.06 17.21 6.74
CA GLU A 302 25.94 17.68 7.79
C GLU A 302 25.35 18.89 8.50
N LYS A 303 24.89 19.87 7.74
CA LYS A 303 24.24 21.07 8.30
C LYS A 303 22.96 20.73 9.07
N LEU A 304 22.10 19.84 8.52
CA LEU A 304 20.88 19.39 9.18
C LEU A 304 21.18 18.72 10.53
N MET A 305 22.18 17.84 10.55
CA MET A 305 22.56 17.12 11.76
C MET A 305 23.18 18.08 12.80
N GLU A 306 24.04 19.01 12.37
CA GLU A 306 24.60 20.01 13.25
C GLU A 306 23.50 20.84 13.94
N GLU A 307 22.55 21.39 13.18
CA GLU A 307 21.40 22.12 13.72
C GLU A 307 20.55 21.24 14.67
N ALA A 308 20.34 19.96 14.35
CA ALA A 308 19.54 19.04 15.16
C ALA A 308 20.24 18.69 16.49
N PHE A 309 21.57 18.50 16.49
CA PHE A 309 22.36 18.28 17.69
C PHE A 309 22.42 19.55 18.58
N GLU A 310 22.65 20.71 17.97
CA GLU A 310 22.68 21.98 18.72
C GLU A 310 21.32 22.27 19.39
N ALA A 311 20.23 21.94 18.75
CA ALA A 311 18.88 22.06 19.30
C ALA A 311 18.53 20.96 20.33
N GLY A 312 19.37 19.95 20.52
CA GLY A 312 19.12 18.81 21.41
C GLY A 312 17.97 17.89 20.95
N ILE A 313 17.62 17.96 19.67
CA ILE A 313 16.56 17.15 19.06
C ILE A 313 17.07 15.72 18.79
N VAL A 314 18.26 15.59 18.20
CA VAL A 314 18.95 14.34 17.92
C VAL A 314 20.04 14.12 18.97
N VAL A 315 20.13 12.90 19.49
CA VAL A 315 21.13 12.53 20.53
C VAL A 315 22.28 11.72 19.97
N ASP A 316 22.09 11.02 18.84
CA ASP A 316 23.12 10.30 18.10
C ASP A 316 22.70 10.17 16.62
N ALA A 317 23.67 10.07 15.71
CA ALA A 317 23.36 9.89 14.28
C ALA A 317 24.50 9.20 13.54
N VAL A 318 24.12 8.41 12.52
CA VAL A 318 25.06 7.75 11.60
C VAL A 318 24.61 8.01 10.18
N VAL A 319 25.47 8.60 9.37
CA VAL A 319 25.24 8.82 7.93
C VAL A 319 25.92 7.69 7.14
N ALA A 320 25.19 7.10 6.20
CA ALA A 320 25.73 6.05 5.35
C ALA A 320 26.88 6.59 4.48
N GLU A 321 28.02 5.93 4.52
CA GLU A 321 29.21 6.31 3.75
C GLU A 321 29.13 5.79 2.30
N ASN A 322 28.31 4.78 2.05
CA ASN A 322 28.17 4.12 0.76
C ASN A 322 26.82 3.42 0.62
N LEU A 323 26.53 2.95 -0.60
CA LEU A 323 25.25 2.28 -0.92
C LEU A 323 25.03 0.99 -0.10
N ALA A 324 26.06 0.29 0.32
CA ALA A 324 25.91 -0.92 1.11
C ALA A 324 25.41 -0.60 2.52
N GLN A 325 25.94 0.47 3.14
CA GLN A 325 25.44 0.95 4.43
C GLN A 325 24.04 1.54 4.33
N SER A 326 23.74 2.30 3.26
CA SER A 326 22.39 2.79 3.01
C SER A 326 21.38 1.62 2.93
N ARG A 327 21.69 0.56 2.20
CA ARG A 327 20.86 -0.64 2.13
C ARG A 327 20.73 -1.31 3.50
N ALA A 328 21.80 -1.42 4.25
CA ALA A 328 21.75 -2.00 5.60
C ALA A 328 20.83 -1.23 6.55
N PHE A 329 20.74 0.11 6.43
CA PHE A 329 19.80 0.92 7.21
C PHE A 329 18.35 0.68 6.78
N TRP A 330 18.08 0.60 5.48
CA TRP A 330 16.77 0.21 4.96
C TRP A 330 16.41 -1.23 5.35
N ASP A 331 17.35 -2.17 5.32
CA ASP A 331 17.14 -3.55 5.76
C ASP A 331 16.66 -3.63 7.21
N LEU A 332 17.18 -2.80 8.12
CA LEU A 332 16.68 -2.71 9.50
C LEU A 332 15.18 -2.34 9.52
N ARG A 333 14.79 -1.33 8.72
CA ARG A 333 13.40 -0.87 8.64
C ARG A 333 12.47 -1.92 8.00
N GLU A 334 12.92 -2.53 6.91
CA GLU A 334 12.13 -3.49 6.14
C GLU A 334 11.94 -4.82 6.85
N HIS A 335 12.85 -5.20 7.76
CA HIS A 335 12.73 -6.42 8.55
C HIS A 335 11.84 -6.31 9.77
N ILE A 336 11.36 -5.12 10.16
CA ILE A 336 10.44 -4.98 11.30
C ILE A 336 9.18 -5.84 11.14
N PRO A 337 8.44 -5.82 10.01
CA PRO A 337 7.26 -6.67 9.83
C PRO A 337 7.56 -8.17 9.86
N LEU A 338 8.75 -8.58 9.41
CA LEU A 338 9.22 -9.96 9.40
C LEU A 338 9.57 -10.41 10.84
N ALA A 339 10.39 -9.62 11.54
CA ALA A 339 10.75 -9.86 12.93
C ALA A 339 9.52 -9.92 13.84
N GLN A 340 8.53 -9.09 13.57
CA GLN A 340 7.25 -9.12 14.27
C GLN A 340 6.46 -10.42 13.98
N ALA A 341 6.51 -10.93 12.75
CA ALA A 341 5.88 -12.21 12.40
C ALA A 341 6.57 -13.39 13.08
N ASP A 342 7.90 -13.37 13.14
CA ASP A 342 8.72 -14.39 13.82
C ASP A 342 8.55 -14.35 15.37
N GLU A 343 8.23 -13.17 15.93
CA GLU A 343 7.88 -13.03 17.36
C GLU A 343 6.53 -13.66 17.68
N GLY A 344 5.63 -13.82 16.70
CA GLY A 344 4.36 -14.50 16.84
C GLY A 344 3.15 -13.68 16.35
N LEU A 345 1.95 -14.19 16.61
CA LEU A 345 0.70 -13.53 16.24
C LEU A 345 0.59 -12.16 16.92
N ASN A 346 0.06 -11.19 16.20
CA ASN A 346 -0.05 -9.80 16.63
C ASN A 346 -1.28 -9.11 16.04
N ILE A 347 -1.67 -7.97 16.61
CA ILE A 347 -2.75 -7.11 16.13
C ILE A 347 -2.10 -6.03 15.30
N LYS A 348 -2.51 -5.89 14.04
CA LYS A 348 -1.92 -4.94 13.08
C LYS A 348 -2.88 -3.83 12.73
N HIS A 349 -2.37 -2.61 12.78
CA HIS A 349 -3.07 -1.42 12.29
C HIS A 349 -2.19 -0.71 11.27
N ASP A 350 -2.80 -0.31 10.19
CA ASP A 350 -2.28 0.55 9.14
C ASP A 350 -3.17 1.79 9.15
N ILE A 351 -2.70 2.85 9.77
CA ILE A 351 -3.48 4.06 10.04
C ILE A 351 -2.71 5.30 9.59
N ALA A 352 -3.42 6.37 9.33
CA ALA A 352 -2.79 7.68 9.22
C ALA A 352 -3.54 8.72 10.06
N VAL A 353 -2.78 9.63 10.64
CA VAL A 353 -3.28 10.81 11.33
C VAL A 353 -2.53 12.04 10.82
N PRO A 354 -3.06 13.26 10.97
CA PRO A 354 -2.29 14.47 10.66
C PRO A 354 -0.92 14.42 11.33
N ILE A 355 0.14 14.74 10.60
CA ILE A 355 1.53 14.62 11.07
C ILE A 355 1.70 15.28 12.45
N SER A 356 1.12 16.46 12.65
CA SER A 356 1.17 17.19 13.92
C SER A 356 0.52 16.46 15.10
N SER A 357 -0.30 15.44 14.83
CA SER A 357 -1.00 14.68 15.87
C SER A 357 -0.30 13.37 16.24
N ILE A 358 0.73 12.95 15.48
CA ILE A 358 1.33 11.60 15.60
C ILE A 358 1.85 11.34 17.01
N ALA A 359 2.66 12.24 17.57
CA ALA A 359 3.28 12.03 18.87
C ALA A 359 2.21 11.90 19.96
N ARG A 360 1.24 12.80 19.96
CA ARG A 360 0.12 12.77 20.91
C ARG A 360 -0.76 11.52 20.72
N PHE A 361 -1.02 11.11 19.47
CA PHE A 361 -1.74 9.89 19.19
C PHE A 361 -1.02 8.66 19.78
N ILE A 362 0.31 8.57 19.63
CA ILE A 362 1.11 7.48 20.19
C ILE A 362 0.96 7.46 21.72
N ASP A 363 1.22 8.60 22.39
CA ASP A 363 1.18 8.70 23.86
C ASP A 363 -0.20 8.30 24.42
N GLU A 364 -1.28 8.84 23.85
CA GLU A 364 -2.65 8.58 24.30
C GLU A 364 -3.07 7.13 24.03
N THR A 365 -2.67 6.56 22.88
CA THR A 365 -3.03 5.19 22.51
C THR A 365 -2.25 4.17 23.33
N ASP A 366 -0.95 4.40 23.54
CA ASP A 366 -0.11 3.56 24.38
C ASP A 366 -0.67 3.48 25.81
N ALA A 367 -1.03 4.63 26.41
CA ALA A 367 -1.62 4.69 27.74
C ALA A 367 -2.96 3.93 27.80
N ALA A 368 -3.84 4.09 26.82
CA ALA A 368 -5.13 3.42 26.77
C ALA A 368 -4.98 1.89 26.60
N ILE A 369 -4.03 1.45 25.75
CA ILE A 369 -3.77 0.02 25.58
C ILE A 369 -3.16 -0.59 26.82
N GLN A 370 -2.20 0.08 27.50
CA GLN A 370 -1.63 -0.42 28.75
C GLN A 370 -2.69 -0.54 29.85
N GLN A 371 -3.69 0.32 29.87
CA GLN A 371 -4.81 0.21 30.81
C GLN A 371 -5.72 -0.99 30.48
N ALA A 372 -5.99 -1.24 29.20
CA ALA A 372 -6.91 -2.29 28.74
C ALA A 372 -6.25 -3.68 28.71
N ALA A 373 -4.98 -3.76 28.33
CA ALA A 373 -4.19 -4.98 28.16
C ALA A 373 -2.78 -4.77 28.74
N PRO A 374 -2.62 -4.84 30.07
CA PRO A 374 -1.35 -4.57 30.74
C PRO A 374 -0.22 -5.48 30.25
N GLY A 375 0.94 -4.88 29.95
CA GLY A 375 2.11 -5.59 29.45
C GLY A 375 2.09 -5.87 27.95
N ALA A 376 1.06 -5.46 27.21
CA ALA A 376 1.07 -5.46 25.75
C ALA A 376 2.25 -4.62 25.23
N ARG A 377 2.91 -5.09 24.16
CA ARG A 377 4.11 -4.47 23.62
C ARG A 377 3.79 -3.79 22.30
N MET A 378 3.92 -2.47 22.25
CA MET A 378 3.65 -1.70 21.03
C MET A 378 4.83 -1.80 20.06
N VAL A 379 4.54 -2.14 18.80
CA VAL A 379 5.47 -2.15 17.68
C VAL A 379 5.05 -1.02 16.76
N THR A 380 5.55 0.18 17.05
CA THR A 380 5.18 1.41 16.35
C THR A 380 6.29 1.85 15.41
N PHE A 381 5.97 1.86 14.12
CA PHE A 381 6.88 2.30 13.06
C PHE A 381 6.07 2.82 11.88
N GLY A 382 6.70 3.56 10.96
CA GLY A 382 6.00 4.00 9.74
C GLY A 382 6.56 5.26 9.14
N HIS A 383 5.86 5.72 8.12
CA HIS A 383 6.21 6.88 7.30
C HIS A 383 5.80 8.18 8.02
N LEU A 384 6.63 8.64 8.97
CA LEU A 384 6.31 9.85 9.77
C LEU A 384 6.07 11.06 8.85
N GLY A 385 6.81 11.11 7.73
CA GLY A 385 6.77 12.23 6.80
C GLY A 385 5.43 12.46 6.11
N ASP A 386 4.57 11.45 6.02
CA ASP A 386 3.23 11.52 5.39
C ASP A 386 2.08 11.19 6.35
N GLY A 387 2.40 10.87 7.60
CA GLY A 387 1.38 10.62 8.64
C GLY A 387 0.95 9.17 8.79
N ASN A 388 1.49 8.23 8.01
CA ASN A 388 1.17 6.82 8.09
C ASN A 388 1.94 6.11 9.19
N LEU A 389 1.23 5.40 10.06
CA LEU A 389 1.81 4.55 11.10
C LEU A 389 1.31 3.12 11.00
N HIS A 390 2.25 2.18 11.09
CA HIS A 390 1.99 0.80 11.43
C HIS A 390 2.01 0.70 12.96
N TYR A 391 0.85 0.93 13.56
CA TYR A 391 0.69 0.88 15.02
C TYR A 391 0.24 -0.53 15.42
N ASN A 392 1.21 -1.42 15.66
CA ASN A 392 0.92 -2.82 15.93
C ASN A 392 1.08 -3.16 17.41
N VAL A 393 0.34 -4.16 17.86
CA VAL A 393 0.37 -4.61 19.26
C VAL A 393 0.74 -6.08 19.34
N GLN A 394 1.83 -6.36 20.06
CA GLN A 394 2.35 -7.69 20.32
C GLN A 394 1.89 -8.18 21.68
N THR A 395 1.72 -9.49 21.80
CA THR A 395 1.42 -10.17 23.06
C THR A 395 2.44 -9.81 24.15
N PRO A 396 2.04 -9.69 25.42
CA PRO A 396 2.96 -9.58 26.55
C PRO A 396 4.04 -10.66 26.53
N ALA A 397 5.23 -10.36 27.04
CA ALA A 397 6.33 -11.31 27.09
C ALA A 397 5.92 -12.59 27.85
N GLY A 398 6.14 -13.76 27.23
CA GLY A 398 5.75 -15.06 27.79
C GLY A 398 4.26 -15.39 27.73
N GLY A 399 3.42 -14.49 27.17
CA GLY A 399 1.99 -14.75 26.98
C GLY A 399 1.69 -15.69 25.81
N ASP A 400 0.48 -16.29 25.81
CA ASP A 400 -0.02 -17.06 24.65
C ASP A 400 -0.60 -16.11 23.58
N PRO A 401 -0.01 -16.04 22.38
CA PRO A 401 -0.47 -15.13 21.33
C PRO A 401 -1.89 -15.44 20.83
N LYS A 402 -2.31 -16.70 20.82
CA LYS A 402 -3.67 -17.07 20.37
C LYS A 402 -4.72 -16.61 21.40
N ALA A 403 -4.47 -16.86 22.67
CA ALA A 403 -5.35 -16.40 23.74
C ALA A 403 -5.43 -14.87 23.76
N PHE A 404 -4.29 -14.18 23.64
CA PHE A 404 -4.24 -12.72 23.57
C PHE A 404 -5.06 -12.15 22.42
N LEU A 405 -4.91 -12.68 21.21
CA LEU A 405 -5.71 -12.22 20.07
C LEU A 405 -7.20 -12.49 20.27
N ALA A 406 -7.57 -13.67 20.77
CA ALA A 406 -8.96 -14.02 21.00
C ALA A 406 -9.64 -13.06 21.99
N GLU A 407 -8.93 -12.61 23.01
CA GLU A 407 -9.45 -11.72 24.06
C GLU A 407 -9.35 -10.25 23.70
N TYR A 408 -8.20 -9.80 23.17
CA TYR A 408 -7.88 -8.38 23.08
C TYR A 408 -7.94 -7.79 21.66
N GLN A 409 -8.01 -8.56 20.56
CA GLN A 409 -8.00 -7.99 19.21
C GLN A 409 -9.13 -7.00 18.99
N ALA A 410 -10.36 -7.34 19.34
CA ALA A 410 -11.50 -6.45 19.11
C ALA A 410 -11.47 -5.21 20.04
N PRO A 411 -11.18 -5.31 21.36
CA PRO A 411 -10.99 -4.14 22.21
C PRO A 411 -9.86 -3.22 21.76
N ILE A 412 -8.69 -3.78 21.41
CA ILE A 412 -7.55 -2.99 20.97
C ILE A 412 -7.82 -2.29 19.63
N ASN A 413 -8.41 -2.99 18.64
CA ASN A 413 -8.84 -2.36 17.39
C ASN A 413 -9.77 -1.17 17.67
N ARG A 414 -10.68 -1.32 18.64
CA ARG A 414 -11.60 -0.26 19.02
C ARG A 414 -10.87 0.95 19.60
N ILE A 415 -9.96 0.73 20.55
CA ILE A 415 -9.15 1.80 21.16
C ILE A 415 -8.37 2.56 20.10
N VAL A 416 -7.66 1.83 19.23
CA VAL A 416 -6.84 2.43 18.20
C VAL A 416 -7.69 3.24 17.21
N TYR A 417 -8.78 2.66 16.70
CA TYR A 417 -9.60 3.33 15.69
C TYR A 417 -10.44 4.49 16.26
N ASP A 418 -10.93 4.39 17.49
CA ASP A 418 -11.61 5.50 18.17
C ASP A 418 -10.64 6.68 18.34
N ASN A 419 -9.36 6.40 18.73
CA ASN A 419 -8.36 7.44 18.87
C ASN A 419 -7.92 8.02 17.51
N VAL A 420 -7.75 7.19 16.47
CA VAL A 420 -7.54 7.66 15.08
C VAL A 420 -8.64 8.61 14.66
N HIS A 421 -9.90 8.28 14.94
CA HIS A 421 -11.05 9.14 14.62
C HIS A 421 -11.03 10.46 15.40
N CYS A 422 -10.69 10.43 16.69
CA CYS A 422 -10.53 11.65 17.52
C CYS A 422 -9.45 12.59 16.97
N HIS A 423 -8.40 12.03 16.37
CA HIS A 423 -7.34 12.78 15.71
C HIS A 423 -7.60 13.09 14.23
N HIS A 424 -8.84 12.92 13.74
CA HIS A 424 -9.21 13.16 12.34
C HIS A 424 -8.44 12.32 11.31
N GLY A 425 -8.03 11.12 11.71
CA GLY A 425 -7.25 10.20 10.90
C GLY A 425 -8.08 9.22 10.09
N THR A 426 -7.40 8.27 9.46
CA THR A 426 -7.97 7.15 8.71
C THR A 426 -7.52 5.80 9.26
N ILE A 427 -8.44 4.83 9.27
CA ILE A 427 -8.17 3.47 9.72
C ILE A 427 -7.51 2.58 8.66
N SER A 428 -7.26 3.12 7.48
CA SER A 428 -6.54 2.44 6.39
C SER A 428 -5.78 3.46 5.57
N ALA A 429 -4.46 3.53 5.78
CA ALA A 429 -3.58 4.44 5.07
C ALA A 429 -3.22 3.90 3.67
N GLU A 430 -2.84 2.61 3.58
CA GLU A 430 -2.33 1.99 2.37
C GLU A 430 -3.11 0.73 1.96
N HIS A 431 -3.54 -0.11 2.93
CA HIS A 431 -4.02 -1.47 2.65
C HIS A 431 -5.40 -1.55 2.02
N GLY A 432 -6.14 -0.46 1.94
CA GLY A 432 -7.54 -0.45 1.52
C GLY A 432 -8.49 -1.02 2.57
N ILE A 433 -9.74 -1.14 2.21
CA ILE A 433 -10.82 -1.67 3.06
C ILE A 433 -11.02 -3.16 2.81
N GLY A 434 -10.99 -3.59 1.55
CA GLY A 434 -11.22 -4.97 1.14
C GLY A 434 -12.53 -5.51 1.70
N GLN A 435 -12.49 -6.75 2.22
CA GLN A 435 -13.55 -7.34 3.03
C GLN A 435 -13.27 -7.25 4.54
N LEU A 436 -12.04 -6.89 4.92
CA LEU A 436 -11.58 -6.89 6.31
C LEU A 436 -12.16 -5.75 7.14
N LYS A 437 -12.24 -4.54 6.58
CA LYS A 437 -12.52 -3.30 7.32
C LYS A 437 -13.88 -2.66 6.97
N ILE A 438 -14.79 -3.40 6.31
CA ILE A 438 -16.09 -2.83 5.86
C ILE A 438 -16.90 -2.27 7.04
N ASP A 439 -17.01 -3.02 8.14
CA ASP A 439 -17.78 -2.61 9.31
C ASP A 439 -17.14 -1.41 10.03
N ASP A 440 -15.82 -1.41 10.12
CA ASP A 440 -15.08 -0.29 10.68
C ASP A 440 -15.20 0.96 9.79
N ALA A 441 -15.11 0.81 8.46
CA ALA A 441 -15.33 1.91 7.54
C ALA A 441 -16.74 2.52 7.67
N GLN A 442 -17.78 1.68 7.80
CA GLN A 442 -19.16 2.16 8.04
C GLN A 442 -19.31 2.88 9.39
N ARG A 443 -18.54 2.49 10.40
CA ARG A 443 -18.58 3.09 11.73
C ARG A 443 -17.94 4.48 11.75
N TYR A 444 -16.77 4.64 11.09
CA TYR A 444 -15.94 5.84 11.22
C TYR A 444 -16.16 6.87 10.10
N LYS A 445 -16.70 6.46 8.96
CA LYS A 445 -17.08 7.40 7.91
C LYS A 445 -18.42 8.04 8.21
N SER A 446 -18.58 9.31 7.82
CA SER A 446 -19.84 10.02 7.98
C SER A 446 -20.96 9.35 7.17
N PRO A 447 -22.23 9.46 7.60
CA PRO A 447 -23.37 8.98 6.82
C PRO A 447 -23.44 9.57 5.40
N VAL A 448 -22.96 10.81 5.22
CA VAL A 448 -22.91 11.49 3.91
C VAL A 448 -21.88 10.81 3.00
N GLU A 449 -20.68 10.53 3.49
CA GLU A 449 -19.65 9.81 2.71
C GLU A 449 -20.14 8.42 2.28
N ILE A 450 -20.71 7.64 3.21
CA ILE A 450 -21.28 6.32 2.91
C ILE A 450 -22.41 6.45 1.88
N GLY A 451 -23.26 7.48 2.00
CA GLY A 451 -24.32 7.75 1.04
C GLY A 451 -23.79 8.03 -0.36
N LEU A 452 -22.76 8.87 -0.48
CA LEU A 452 -22.11 9.18 -1.76
C LEU A 452 -21.44 7.94 -2.36
N MET A 453 -20.72 7.15 -1.56
CA MET A 453 -20.08 5.91 -2.03
C MET A 453 -21.13 4.91 -2.57
N ARG A 454 -22.27 4.74 -1.87
CA ARG A 454 -23.36 3.89 -2.33
C ARG A 454 -24.00 4.41 -3.62
N THR A 455 -24.17 5.71 -3.74
CA THR A 455 -24.71 6.36 -4.95
C THR A 455 -23.81 6.11 -6.15
N LEU A 456 -22.50 6.31 -5.99
CA LEU A 456 -21.51 6.02 -7.04
C LEU A 456 -21.53 4.54 -7.44
N LYS A 457 -21.51 3.63 -6.45
CA LYS A 457 -21.59 2.19 -6.70
C LYS A 457 -22.86 1.81 -7.47
N ALA A 458 -24.02 2.28 -7.04
CA ALA A 458 -25.29 1.97 -7.68
C ALA A 458 -25.40 2.58 -9.10
N ALA A 459 -24.82 3.76 -9.32
CA ALA A 459 -24.84 4.42 -10.63
C ALA A 459 -23.92 3.70 -11.65
N LEU A 460 -22.73 3.29 -11.22
CA LEU A 460 -21.74 2.66 -12.11
C LEU A 460 -21.95 1.15 -12.24
N ASP A 461 -22.30 0.45 -11.17
CA ASP A 461 -22.52 -0.99 -11.12
C ASP A 461 -23.92 -1.35 -10.55
N PRO A 462 -25.00 -1.02 -11.26
CA PRO A 462 -26.38 -1.20 -10.75
C PRO A 462 -26.74 -2.67 -10.52
N ARG A 463 -25.98 -3.62 -11.09
CA ARG A 463 -26.18 -5.07 -10.90
C ARG A 463 -25.35 -5.64 -9.75
N GLY A 464 -24.42 -4.88 -9.19
CA GLY A 464 -23.56 -5.31 -8.09
C GLY A 464 -22.62 -6.47 -8.44
N LEU A 465 -22.17 -6.56 -9.70
CA LEU A 465 -21.33 -7.68 -10.18
C LEU A 465 -19.83 -7.39 -10.10
N MET A 466 -19.44 -6.12 -9.87
CA MET A 466 -18.03 -5.74 -9.73
C MET A 466 -17.57 -5.88 -8.27
N ASN A 467 -16.76 -6.88 -8.01
CA ASN A 467 -16.09 -7.16 -6.73
C ASN A 467 -17.03 -7.05 -5.51
N PRO A 468 -18.16 -7.77 -5.48
CA PRO A 468 -19.15 -7.63 -4.42
C PRO A 468 -18.58 -8.04 -3.05
N GLY A 469 -19.10 -7.40 -1.98
CA GLY A 469 -18.64 -7.67 -0.61
C GLY A 469 -17.26 -7.10 -0.30
N LYS A 470 -16.81 -6.11 -1.07
CA LYS A 470 -15.59 -5.33 -0.85
C LYS A 470 -15.94 -3.85 -0.76
N VAL A 471 -15.20 -3.10 0.06
CA VAL A 471 -15.35 -1.66 0.30
C VAL A 471 -16.68 -1.28 0.94
N LEU A 472 -17.79 -1.74 0.39
CA LEU A 472 -19.17 -1.49 0.84
C LEU A 472 -19.95 -2.81 0.99
N ARG A 473 -20.97 -2.78 1.85
CA ARG A 473 -22.04 -3.79 1.94
C ARG A 473 -23.21 -3.42 1.09
#